data_e477443489f4ce5227c89f09ea12082e
#
_entry.id   e477443489f4ce5227c89f09ea12082e
#
_cell.length_a   1.000
_cell.length_b   1.000
_cell.length_c   1.000
_cell.angle_alpha   90.00
_cell.angle_beta   90.00
_cell.angle_gamma   90.00
#
_symmetry.space_group_name_H-M   'P 1'
#
loop_
_entity.id
_entity.type
_entity.pdbx_description
1 polymer ?
#
loop_
_entity_poly.entity_id
_entity_poly.type
_entity_poly.pdbx_seq_one_letter_code
_entity_poly.pdbx_strand_id
1 'polypeptide(L)'
;METGSEEKIKILYVDDEENNLQAFKATFRRDYKIFLAISAKEAREILKEQEVDLIITDQRMPEETGVEFLESIIPIYPKPIRLLLTGYTDIQAVIDAINKGQVYHYLTKPWEEDYLRTVIKNAFEMYTLRRENEKLTEALLKANEQLEFLLRQNLLS
;
A
#
# COMPACT_ATOMS: atom_id res chain seq x y z
N MET A 1 6.77 -3.35 32.45
CA MET A 1 6.53 -4.13 31.26
C MET A 1 6.01 -3.25 30.15
N GLU A 2 6.89 -2.88 29.31
CA GLU A 2 6.44 -2.09 28.19
C GLU A 2 5.81 -2.99 27.17
N THR A 3 4.53 -2.93 27.11
CA THR A 3 3.86 -3.23 25.88
C THR A 3 4.17 -2.07 24.96
N GLY A 4 5.26 -2.16 24.22
CA GLY A 4 5.41 -1.31 23.08
C GLY A 4 4.11 -1.38 22.32
N SER A 5 3.42 -0.28 22.17
CA SER A 5 2.28 -0.21 21.28
C SER A 5 2.81 -0.52 19.90
N GLU A 6 2.71 -1.77 19.49
CA GLU A 6 2.94 -2.12 18.11
C GLU A 6 1.98 -1.26 17.30
N GLU A 7 2.53 -0.39 16.50
CA GLU A 7 1.71 0.43 15.61
C GLU A 7 0.95 -0.51 14.70
N LYS A 8 -0.36 -0.40 14.71
CA LYS A 8 -1.20 -1.18 13.81
C LYS A 8 -0.92 -0.79 12.37
N ILE A 9 -0.99 -1.76 11.48
CA ILE A 9 -0.96 -1.53 10.04
C ILE A 9 -2.09 -0.56 9.69
N LYS A 10 -1.75 0.47 8.92
CA LYS A 10 -2.71 1.48 8.47
C LYS A 10 -3.21 1.14 7.08
N ILE A 11 -4.49 0.96 6.94
CA ILE A 11 -5.14 0.54 5.70
C ILE A 11 -6.15 1.60 5.26
N LEU A 12 -6.05 2.03 4.01
CA LEU A 12 -7.08 2.81 3.35
C LEU A 12 -7.93 1.86 2.50
N TYR A 13 -9.21 1.77 2.81
CA TYR A 13 -10.16 0.93 2.08
C TYR A 13 -11.15 1.80 1.32
N VAL A 14 -11.22 1.62 0.01
CA VAL A 14 -12.02 2.46 -0.90
C VAL A 14 -13.08 1.61 -1.60
N ASP A 15 -14.34 1.95 -1.39
CA ASP A 15 -15.48 1.25 -1.97
C ASP A 15 -16.67 2.21 -2.01
N ASP A 16 -17.41 2.26 -3.10
CA ASP A 16 -18.56 3.15 -3.25
C ASP A 16 -19.81 2.67 -2.51
N GLU A 17 -19.80 1.44 -2.00
CA GLU A 17 -20.91 0.90 -1.22
C GLU A 17 -20.64 1.02 0.28
N GLU A 18 -21.47 1.81 0.96
CA GLU A 18 -21.36 2.04 2.41
C GLU A 18 -21.36 0.73 3.20
N ASN A 19 -22.19 -0.22 2.80
CA ASN A 19 -22.29 -1.52 3.47
C ASN A 19 -20.95 -2.28 3.43
N ASN A 20 -20.24 -2.21 2.31
CA ASN A 20 -18.92 -2.85 2.17
C ASN A 20 -17.88 -2.17 3.08
N LEU A 21 -17.93 -0.84 3.17
CA LEU A 21 -17.05 -0.08 4.07
C LEU A 21 -17.25 -0.50 5.52
N GLN A 22 -18.49 -0.57 5.96
CA GLN A 22 -18.82 -0.94 7.33
C GLN A 22 -18.46 -2.40 7.64
N ALA A 23 -18.70 -3.30 6.69
CA ALA A 23 -18.34 -4.71 6.84
C ALA A 23 -16.83 -4.90 7.00
N PHE A 24 -16.05 -4.22 6.19
CA PHE A 24 -14.59 -4.27 6.27
C PHE A 24 -14.10 -3.75 7.64
N LYS A 25 -14.59 -2.59 8.04
CA LYS A 25 -14.21 -2.00 9.33
C LYS A 25 -14.61 -2.90 10.50
N ALA A 26 -15.83 -3.44 10.48
CA ALA A 26 -16.32 -4.32 11.55
C ALA A 26 -15.43 -5.57 11.69
N THR A 27 -14.97 -6.12 10.58
CA THR A 27 -14.16 -7.34 10.56
C THR A 27 -12.72 -7.10 11.03
N PHE A 28 -12.12 -5.98 10.63
CA PHE A 28 -10.68 -5.78 10.77
C PHE A 28 -10.25 -4.68 11.74
N ARG A 29 -11.17 -3.92 12.31
CA ARG A 29 -10.84 -2.75 13.16
C ARG A 29 -9.98 -3.05 14.39
N ARG A 30 -10.03 -4.28 14.88
CA ARG A 30 -9.24 -4.67 16.07
C ARG A 30 -7.77 -4.87 15.73
N ASP A 31 -7.49 -5.28 14.50
CA ASP A 31 -6.15 -5.65 14.08
C ASP A 31 -5.44 -4.54 13.32
N TYR A 32 -6.19 -3.69 12.64
CA TYR A 32 -5.65 -2.65 11.76
C TYR A 32 -6.27 -1.28 12.07
N LYS A 33 -5.52 -0.24 11.76
CA LYS A 33 -6.06 1.12 11.75
C LYS A 33 -6.64 1.38 10.37
N ILE A 34 -7.95 1.55 10.29
CA ILE A 34 -8.68 1.57 9.03
C ILE A 34 -9.21 2.96 8.74
N PHE A 35 -8.91 3.44 7.53
CA PHE A 35 -9.50 4.65 6.96
C PHE A 35 -10.41 4.22 5.82
N LEU A 36 -11.63 4.75 5.82
CA LEU A 36 -12.64 4.40 4.82
C LEU A 36 -12.88 5.58 3.88
N ALA A 37 -12.96 5.29 2.59
CA ALA A 37 -13.30 6.27 1.57
C ALA A 37 -14.40 5.72 0.67
N ILE A 38 -15.39 6.53 0.39
CA ILE A 38 -16.52 6.14 -0.45
C ILE A 38 -16.28 6.41 -1.94
N SER A 39 -15.16 7.06 -2.24
CA SER A 39 -14.78 7.41 -3.62
C SER A 39 -13.28 7.61 -3.72
N ALA A 40 -12.76 7.61 -4.94
CA ALA A 40 -11.37 7.95 -5.20
C ALA A 40 -11.04 9.37 -4.72
N LYS A 41 -11.97 10.30 -4.89
CA LYS A 41 -11.81 11.68 -4.44
C LYS A 41 -11.60 11.77 -2.92
N GLU A 42 -12.45 11.10 -2.15
CA GLU A 42 -12.32 11.05 -0.69
C GLU A 42 -11.03 10.34 -0.28
N ALA A 43 -10.65 9.29 -0.99
CA ALA A 43 -9.39 8.58 -0.74
C ALA A 43 -8.18 9.50 -0.90
N ARG A 44 -8.17 10.36 -1.91
CA ARG A 44 -7.09 11.33 -2.11
C ARG A 44 -7.00 12.33 -0.97
N GLU A 45 -8.14 12.78 -0.45
CA GLU A 45 -8.17 13.69 0.70
C GLU A 45 -7.57 13.02 1.95
N ILE A 46 -7.87 11.75 2.17
CA ILE A 46 -7.29 11.00 3.28
C ILE A 46 -5.78 10.85 3.11
N LEU A 47 -5.30 10.56 1.91
CA LEU A 47 -3.88 10.39 1.64
C LEU A 47 -3.07 11.67 1.85
N LYS A 48 -3.69 12.85 1.73
CA LYS A 48 -3.04 14.13 2.02
C LYS A 48 -2.75 14.30 3.50
N GLU A 49 -3.56 13.72 4.37
CA GLU A 49 -3.48 13.91 5.82
C GLU A 49 -2.91 12.71 6.58
N GLN A 50 -3.00 11.51 6.00
CA GLN A 50 -2.63 10.28 6.69
C GLN A 50 -1.64 9.46 5.86
N GLU A 51 -0.61 8.95 6.52
CA GLU A 51 0.25 7.93 5.93
C GLU A 51 -0.42 6.57 6.08
N VAL A 52 -0.48 5.82 5.00
CA VAL A 52 -1.04 4.46 5.02
C VAL A 52 0.00 3.47 4.49
N ASP A 53 -0.09 2.23 4.99
CA ASP A 53 0.81 1.15 4.58
C ASP A 53 0.24 0.37 3.41
N LEU A 54 -1.08 0.28 3.35
CA LEU A 54 -1.82 -0.49 2.35
C LEU A 54 -3.00 0.31 1.85
N ILE A 55 -3.27 0.18 0.55
CA ILE A 55 -4.49 0.71 -0.07
C ILE A 55 -5.22 -0.47 -0.68
N ILE A 56 -6.47 -0.66 -0.31
CA ILE A 56 -7.36 -1.66 -0.89
C ILE A 56 -8.51 -0.90 -1.53
N THR A 57 -8.70 -1.06 -2.82
CA THR A 57 -9.77 -0.37 -3.54
C THR A 57 -10.62 -1.32 -4.35
N ASP A 58 -11.92 -1.05 -4.41
CA ASP A 58 -12.82 -1.68 -5.35
C ASP A 58 -12.49 -1.21 -6.76
N GLN A 59 -12.68 -2.08 -7.76
CA GLN A 59 -12.45 -1.73 -9.15
C GLN A 59 -13.61 -0.92 -9.73
N ARG A 60 -14.84 -1.37 -9.49
CA ARG A 60 -16.01 -0.69 -10.05
C ARG A 60 -16.54 0.37 -9.13
N MET A 61 -16.23 1.60 -9.45
CA MET A 61 -16.73 2.77 -8.74
C MET A 61 -17.22 3.79 -9.77
N PRO A 62 -18.23 4.60 -9.42
CA PRO A 62 -18.64 5.71 -10.31
C PRO A 62 -17.50 6.68 -10.55
N GLU A 63 -17.46 7.29 -11.71
CA GLU A 63 -16.52 8.34 -12.11
C GLU A 63 -15.09 7.86 -12.37
N GLU A 64 -14.53 7.04 -11.51
CA GLU A 64 -13.13 6.60 -11.63
C GLU A 64 -13.01 5.16 -11.11
N THR A 65 -12.37 4.29 -11.92
CA THR A 65 -12.13 2.90 -11.52
C THR A 65 -11.02 2.81 -10.48
N GLY A 66 -10.96 1.67 -9.78
CA GLY A 66 -9.87 1.42 -8.84
C GLY A 66 -8.50 1.49 -9.49
N VAL A 67 -8.34 0.89 -10.68
CA VAL A 67 -7.07 0.92 -11.43
C VAL A 67 -6.69 2.35 -11.80
N GLU A 68 -7.64 3.14 -12.32
CA GLU A 68 -7.39 4.54 -12.64
C GLU A 68 -6.97 5.35 -11.42
N PHE A 69 -7.63 5.14 -10.29
CA PHE A 69 -7.28 5.78 -9.03
C PHE A 69 -5.86 5.41 -8.60
N LEU A 70 -5.53 4.13 -8.54
CA LEU A 70 -4.20 3.67 -8.12
C LEU A 70 -3.11 4.20 -9.03
N GLU A 71 -3.33 4.15 -10.34
CA GLU A 71 -2.39 4.67 -11.32
C GLU A 71 -2.09 6.16 -11.09
N SER A 72 -3.13 6.94 -10.77
CA SER A 72 -3.00 8.40 -10.57
C SER A 72 -2.22 8.76 -9.31
N ILE A 73 -2.26 7.94 -8.28
CA ILE A 73 -1.62 8.27 -7.00
C ILE A 73 -0.18 7.77 -6.86
N ILE A 74 0.25 6.84 -7.70
CA ILE A 74 1.60 6.26 -7.63
C ILE A 74 2.70 7.34 -7.66
N PRO A 75 2.69 8.33 -8.56
CA PRO A 75 3.76 9.35 -8.59
C PRO A 75 3.85 10.17 -7.30
N ILE A 76 2.74 10.31 -6.57
CA ILE A 76 2.67 11.13 -5.35
C ILE A 76 2.89 10.26 -4.11
N TYR A 77 2.30 9.08 -4.09
CA TYR A 77 2.34 8.15 -2.96
C TYR A 77 2.80 6.77 -3.41
N PRO A 78 4.10 6.60 -3.73
CA PRO A 78 4.58 5.32 -4.26
C PRO A 78 4.76 4.21 -3.21
N LYS A 79 4.82 4.56 -1.93
CA LYS A 79 5.17 3.62 -0.86
C LYS A 79 4.09 2.61 -0.49
N PRO A 80 2.81 2.98 -0.36
CA PRO A 80 1.80 2.01 0.04
C PRO A 80 1.69 0.85 -0.94
N ILE A 81 1.50 -0.35 -0.41
CA ILE A 81 1.20 -1.51 -1.23
C ILE A 81 -0.26 -1.42 -1.68
N ARG A 82 -0.52 -1.68 -2.94
CA ARG A 82 -1.82 -1.49 -3.57
C ARG A 82 -2.47 -2.83 -3.87
N LEU A 83 -3.66 -3.02 -3.34
CA LEU A 83 -4.48 -4.21 -3.55
C LEU A 83 -5.79 -3.80 -4.22
N LEU A 84 -6.33 -4.68 -5.04
CA LEU A 84 -7.55 -4.42 -5.79
C LEU A 84 -8.60 -5.50 -5.52
N LEU A 85 -9.82 -5.07 -5.22
CA LEU A 85 -10.98 -5.96 -5.12
C LEU A 85 -11.78 -5.87 -6.41
N THR A 86 -12.04 -7.00 -7.05
CA THR A 86 -12.71 -7.01 -8.35
C THR A 86 -13.68 -8.20 -8.48
N GLY A 87 -14.72 -8.01 -9.27
CA GLY A 87 -15.54 -9.11 -9.76
C GLY A 87 -14.88 -9.74 -11.00
N TYR A 88 -15.49 -10.79 -11.51
CA TYR A 88 -14.93 -11.56 -12.63
C TYR A 88 -14.91 -10.82 -13.97
N THR A 89 -15.66 -9.74 -14.10
CA THR A 89 -15.86 -9.05 -15.38
C THR A 89 -14.71 -8.13 -15.80
N ASP A 90 -13.83 -7.74 -14.86
CA ASP A 90 -12.76 -6.77 -15.13
C ASP A 90 -11.36 -7.39 -15.07
N ILE A 91 -11.26 -8.69 -15.25
CA ILE A 91 -10.03 -9.47 -15.10
C ILE A 91 -8.89 -8.95 -15.99
N GLN A 92 -9.17 -8.57 -17.22
CA GLN A 92 -8.13 -8.13 -18.15
C GLN A 92 -7.48 -6.81 -17.68
N ALA A 93 -8.29 -5.86 -17.26
CA ALA A 93 -7.77 -4.59 -16.74
C ALA A 93 -6.90 -4.80 -15.49
N VAL A 94 -7.29 -5.74 -14.65
CA VAL A 94 -6.58 -6.09 -13.43
C VAL A 94 -5.23 -6.76 -13.76
N ILE A 95 -5.21 -7.70 -14.70
CA ILE A 95 -3.98 -8.37 -15.13
C ILE A 95 -2.99 -7.34 -15.70
N ASP A 96 -3.47 -6.42 -16.52
CA ASP A 96 -2.65 -5.36 -17.09
C ASP A 96 -2.05 -4.47 -15.99
N ALA A 97 -2.82 -4.11 -14.98
CA ALA A 97 -2.36 -3.30 -13.85
C ALA A 97 -1.29 -4.02 -13.03
N ILE A 98 -1.43 -5.33 -12.81
CA ILE A 98 -0.44 -6.14 -12.10
C ILE A 98 0.86 -6.19 -12.92
N ASN A 99 0.76 -6.43 -14.22
CA ASN A 99 1.92 -6.53 -15.10
C ASN A 99 2.69 -5.20 -15.21
N LYS A 100 2.00 -4.07 -15.06
CA LYS A 100 2.63 -2.74 -15.03
C LYS A 100 3.17 -2.35 -13.65
N GLY A 101 3.01 -3.21 -12.65
CA GLY A 101 3.47 -2.93 -11.29
C GLY A 101 2.59 -1.94 -10.52
N GLN A 102 1.39 -1.65 -11.01
CA GLN A 102 0.46 -0.71 -10.38
C GLN A 102 -0.33 -1.34 -9.25
N VAL A 103 -0.52 -2.66 -9.28
CA VAL A 103 -1.24 -3.44 -8.29
C VAL A 103 -0.34 -4.59 -7.83
N TYR A 104 -0.21 -4.77 -6.52
CA TYR A 104 0.55 -5.89 -5.96
C TYR A 104 -0.20 -7.21 -6.11
N HIS A 105 -1.47 -7.19 -5.78
CA HIS A 105 -2.32 -8.39 -5.82
C HIS A 105 -3.77 -7.99 -5.98
N TYR A 106 -4.58 -8.86 -6.58
CA TYR A 106 -6.01 -8.66 -6.65
C TYR A 106 -6.75 -9.74 -5.86
N LEU A 107 -7.96 -9.40 -5.44
CA LEU A 107 -8.85 -10.27 -4.68
C LEU A 107 -10.20 -10.28 -5.38
N THR A 108 -10.84 -11.42 -5.46
CA THR A 108 -12.18 -11.53 -6.02
C THR A 108 -13.23 -11.29 -4.95
N LYS A 109 -14.33 -10.63 -5.34
CA LYS A 109 -15.49 -10.44 -4.47
C LYS A 109 -16.43 -11.63 -4.54
N PRO A 110 -17.07 -12.03 -3.42
CA PRO A 110 -16.89 -11.51 -2.08
C PRO A 110 -15.58 -12.00 -1.47
N TRP A 111 -14.95 -11.13 -0.65
CA TRP A 111 -13.70 -11.53 0.01
C TRP A 111 -13.99 -12.45 1.20
N GLU A 112 -13.07 -13.39 1.42
CA GLU A 112 -13.09 -14.26 2.58
C GLU A 112 -12.10 -13.70 3.61
N GLU A 113 -12.52 -13.63 4.88
CA GLU A 113 -11.77 -13.00 5.95
C GLU A 113 -10.35 -13.56 6.11
N ASP A 114 -10.21 -14.87 6.21
CA ASP A 114 -8.90 -15.49 6.44
C ASP A 114 -7.95 -15.30 5.27
N TYR A 115 -8.46 -15.41 4.06
CA TYR A 115 -7.67 -15.19 2.86
C TYR A 115 -7.23 -13.72 2.75
N LEU A 116 -8.14 -12.79 2.97
CA LEU A 116 -7.83 -11.37 2.95
C LEU A 116 -6.81 -11.01 4.04
N ARG A 117 -6.95 -11.57 5.22
CA ARG A 117 -5.99 -11.38 6.32
C ARG A 117 -4.59 -11.84 5.93
N THR A 118 -4.49 -12.99 5.27
CA THR A 118 -3.21 -13.53 4.77
C THR A 118 -2.60 -12.61 3.71
N VAL A 119 -3.40 -12.13 2.78
CA VAL A 119 -2.94 -11.22 1.73
C VAL A 119 -2.44 -9.90 2.34
N ILE A 120 -3.17 -9.35 3.30
CA ILE A 120 -2.75 -8.12 4.00
C ILE A 120 -1.42 -8.33 4.72
N LYS A 121 -1.27 -9.44 5.42
CA LYS A 121 -0.03 -9.79 6.11
C LYS A 121 1.15 -9.86 5.15
N ASN A 122 0.99 -10.56 4.04
CA ASN A 122 2.04 -10.71 3.04
C ASN A 122 2.38 -9.36 2.39
N ALA A 123 1.38 -8.55 2.11
CA ALA A 123 1.59 -7.22 1.54
C ALA A 123 2.35 -6.31 2.51
N PHE A 124 2.02 -6.37 3.79
CA PHE A 124 2.72 -5.58 4.80
C PHE A 124 4.18 -6.03 4.97
N GLU A 125 4.44 -7.32 4.93
CA GLU A 125 5.81 -7.84 4.94
C GLU A 125 6.60 -7.31 3.74
N MET A 126 6.00 -7.27 2.57
CA MET A 126 6.61 -6.69 1.37
C MET A 126 6.91 -5.20 1.57
N TYR A 127 5.98 -4.44 2.12
CA TYR A 127 6.15 -3.02 2.42
C TYR A 127 7.34 -2.81 3.37
N THR A 128 7.40 -3.59 4.44
CA THR A 128 8.48 -3.51 5.43
C THR A 128 9.84 -3.83 4.81
N LEU A 129 9.91 -4.88 4.00
CA LEU A 129 11.15 -5.28 3.32
C LEU A 129 11.64 -4.20 2.36
N ARG A 130 10.74 -3.56 1.63
CA ARG A 130 11.08 -2.46 0.74
C ARG A 130 11.65 -1.27 1.50
N ARG A 131 11.05 -0.92 2.62
CA ARG A 131 11.54 0.17 3.47
C ARG A 131 12.92 -0.12 4.03
N GLU A 132 13.15 -1.32 4.53
CA GLU A 132 14.45 -1.75 5.04
C GLU A 132 15.50 -1.73 3.94
N ASN A 133 15.15 -2.22 2.76
CA ASN A 133 16.06 -2.24 1.62
C ASN A 133 16.45 -0.82 1.18
N GLU A 134 15.51 0.11 1.14
CA GLU A 134 15.79 1.52 0.84
C GLU A 134 16.76 2.13 1.86
N LYS A 135 16.53 1.89 3.15
CA LYS A 135 17.39 2.40 4.23
C LYS A 135 18.79 1.84 4.13
N LEU A 136 18.93 0.55 3.88
CA LEU A 136 20.24 -0.10 3.74
C LEU A 136 20.97 0.40 2.49
N THR A 137 20.26 0.61 1.41
CA THR A 137 20.84 1.15 0.18
C THR A 137 21.38 2.56 0.41
N GLU A 138 20.60 3.43 1.06
CA GLU A 138 21.03 4.78 1.42
C GLU A 138 22.27 4.76 2.33
N ALA A 139 22.28 3.89 3.33
CA ALA A 139 23.41 3.75 4.25
C ALA A 139 24.67 3.28 3.51
N LEU A 140 24.50 2.34 2.58
CA LEU A 140 25.61 1.84 1.78
C LEU A 140 26.19 2.91 0.85
N LEU A 141 25.32 3.68 0.19
CA LEU A 141 25.76 4.79 -0.66
C LEU A 141 26.55 5.85 0.14
N LYS A 142 26.06 6.18 1.32
CA LYS A 142 26.76 7.12 2.22
C LYS A 142 28.14 6.57 2.64
N ALA A 143 28.19 5.31 3.03
CA ALA A 143 29.43 4.67 3.44
C ALA A 143 30.44 4.66 2.29
N ASN A 144 30.00 4.37 1.06
CA ASN A 144 30.84 4.39 -0.12
C ASN A 144 31.38 5.79 -0.44
N GLU A 145 30.55 6.81 -0.32
CA GLU A 145 30.97 8.21 -0.52
C GLU A 145 32.05 8.61 0.50
N GLN A 146 31.86 8.24 1.77
CA GLN A 146 32.84 8.51 2.82
C GLN A 146 34.15 7.78 2.57
N LEU A 147 34.08 6.53 2.14
CA LEU A 147 35.28 5.74 1.81
C LEU A 147 36.04 6.34 0.63
N GLU A 148 35.35 6.74 -0.42
CA GLU A 148 35.98 7.41 -1.56
C GLU A 148 36.67 8.70 -1.15
N PHE A 149 36.01 9.50 -0.29
CA PHE A 149 36.59 10.72 0.22
C PHE A 149 37.89 10.46 0.99
N LEU A 150 37.88 9.48 1.87
CA LEU A 150 39.08 9.10 2.64
C LEU A 150 40.22 8.59 1.75
N LEU A 151 39.89 7.81 0.73
CA LEU A 151 40.89 7.33 -0.24
C LEU A 151 41.52 8.48 -1.01
N ARG A 152 40.74 9.46 -1.42
CA ARG A 152 41.23 10.66 -2.11
C ARG A 152 42.16 11.48 -1.18
N GLN A 153 41.81 11.61 0.09
CA GLN A 153 42.64 12.31 1.05
C GLN A 153 44.01 11.62 1.21
N ASN A 154 44.04 10.30 1.29
CA ASN A 154 45.27 9.54 1.40
C ASN A 154 46.17 9.66 0.16
N LEU A 155 45.57 9.77 -1.02
CA LEU A 155 46.31 9.92 -2.26
C LEU A 155 46.92 11.31 -2.43
N LEU A 156 46.35 12.32 -1.77
CA LEU A 156 46.81 13.70 -1.85
C LEU A 156 47.79 14.10 -0.76
N SER A 157 47.95 13.24 0.22
CA SER A 157 48.89 13.51 1.34
C SER A 157 50.33 13.03 1.07
#